data_089ed64769ed6be6b11b40da2b3f05a6
#
_entry.id   089ed64769ed6be6b11b40da2b3f05a6
#
_cell.length_a   1.000
_cell.length_b   1.000
_cell.length_c   1.000
_cell.angle_alpha   90.00
_cell.angle_beta   90.00
_cell.angle_gamma   90.00
#
_symmetry.space_group_name_H-M   'P 1'
#
loop_
_entity.id
_entity.type
_entity.pdbx_description
1 polymer ?
#
loop_
_entity_poly.entity_id
_entity_poly.type
_entity_poly.pdbx_seq_one_letter_code
_entity_poly.pdbx_strand_id
1 'polypeptide(L)'
;VVGRNEGCPDEWMREKKTIREHLDYKFIMALEGNDVASNLKWVMSSNSLAVMTRPTCETWFMEGTLVAGYHYVEVKEDFSDLPETKAQNLLRELYEYYIEHPEQAEDIIRHAHEYVRQFQDKERENLISLMVLDKYFRLSGQQ
;
A
#
# COMPACT_ATOMS: atom_id res chain seq x y z
N VAL A 1 -1.12 -6.15 11.79
CA VAL A 1 -2.24 -5.74 12.64
C VAL A 1 -3.49 -6.46 12.16
N VAL A 2 -3.86 -7.50 12.83
CA VAL A 2 -5.13 -8.16 12.51
C VAL A 2 -6.22 -7.39 13.26
N GLY A 3 -7.04 -6.65 12.52
CA GLY A 3 -8.30 -6.15 13.07
C GLY A 3 -9.15 -7.34 13.55
N ARG A 4 -9.99 -7.13 14.55
CA ARG A 4 -10.98 -8.13 14.96
C ARG A 4 -12.01 -8.28 13.84
N ASN A 5 -11.73 -9.18 12.91
CA ASN A 5 -12.73 -9.66 11.98
C ASN A 5 -13.39 -10.91 12.58
N GLU A 6 -14.69 -11.00 12.51
CA GLU A 6 -15.41 -12.22 12.90
C GLU A 6 -14.83 -13.40 12.11
N GLY A 7 -14.43 -14.46 12.83
CA GLY A 7 -13.84 -15.66 12.22
C GLY A 7 -12.32 -15.75 12.21
N CYS A 8 -11.58 -14.74 12.71
CA CYS A 8 -10.14 -14.86 12.86
C CYS A 8 -9.80 -15.76 14.06
N PRO A 9 -8.96 -16.80 13.89
CA PRO A 9 -8.51 -17.64 15.00
C PRO A 9 -7.79 -16.81 16.08
N ASP A 10 -8.09 -17.10 17.35
CA ASP A 10 -7.51 -16.38 18.49
C ASP A 10 -5.96 -16.45 18.49
N GLU A 11 -5.39 -17.53 18.02
CA GLU A 11 -3.95 -17.73 17.91
C GLU A 11 -3.26 -16.76 16.93
N TRP A 12 -4.01 -16.17 15.99
CA TRP A 12 -3.54 -15.16 15.05
C TRP A 12 -3.70 -13.75 15.58
N MET A 13 -4.50 -13.59 16.63
CA MET A 13 -4.70 -12.28 17.23
C MET A 13 -3.42 -11.78 17.90
N ARG A 14 -3.06 -10.54 17.61
CA ARG A 14 -1.90 -9.87 18.20
C ARG A 14 -2.30 -8.47 18.66
N GLU A 15 -1.54 -7.93 19.57
CA GLU A 15 -1.69 -6.54 19.97
C GLU A 15 -1.43 -5.60 18.79
N LYS A 16 -2.13 -4.46 18.80
CA LYS A 16 -1.92 -3.42 17.80
C LYS A 16 -0.51 -2.87 17.93
N LYS A 17 0.22 -2.84 16.84
CA LYS A 17 1.54 -2.21 16.75
C LYS A 17 1.40 -0.78 16.26
N THR A 18 2.27 0.08 16.77
CA THR A 18 2.45 1.44 16.26
C THR A 18 3.15 1.42 14.90
N ILE A 19 3.07 2.52 14.15
CA ILE A 19 3.86 2.66 12.90
C ILE A 19 5.34 2.43 13.18
N ARG A 20 5.87 2.98 14.27
CA ARG A 20 7.28 2.82 14.64
C ARG A 20 7.69 1.34 14.78
N GLU A 21 6.86 0.52 15.40
CA GLU A 21 7.13 -0.91 15.55
C GLU A 21 7.01 -1.68 14.24
N HIS A 22 6.22 -1.17 13.28
CA HIS A 22 6.16 -1.75 11.93
C HIS A 22 7.45 -1.45 11.13
N LEU A 23 8.12 -0.34 11.39
CA LEU A 23 9.33 0.04 10.67
C LEU A 23 10.54 -0.87 10.97
N ASP A 24 10.45 -1.76 11.95
CA ASP A 24 11.45 -2.80 12.21
C ASP A 24 11.37 -3.97 11.20
N TYR A 25 10.33 -4.00 10.35
CA TYR A 25 10.11 -5.05 9.36
C TYR A 25 10.49 -4.59 7.96
N LYS A 26 11.23 -5.45 7.23
CA LYS A 26 11.64 -5.17 5.84
C LYS A 26 10.45 -5.16 4.87
N PHE A 27 9.45 -6.00 5.14
CA PHE A 27 8.27 -6.18 4.30
C PHE A 27 7.03 -5.81 5.09
N ILE A 28 6.16 -5.01 4.50
CA ILE A 28 4.88 -4.64 5.12
C ILE A 28 3.77 -4.86 4.10
N MET A 29 2.79 -5.66 4.49
CA MET A 29 1.61 -5.89 3.66
C MET A 29 0.68 -4.67 3.72
N ALA A 30 0.24 -4.23 2.55
CA ALA A 30 -0.77 -3.20 2.38
C ALA A 30 -1.98 -3.84 1.68
N LEU A 31 -2.94 -4.29 2.48
CA LEU A 31 -4.13 -5.00 1.99
C LEU A 31 -5.32 -4.08 1.96
N GLU A 32 -6.03 -4.09 0.83
CA GLU A 32 -7.35 -3.48 0.73
C GLU A 32 -8.36 -4.28 1.57
N GLY A 33 -9.32 -3.58 2.12
CA GLY A 33 -10.48 -4.15 2.79
C GLY A 33 -11.74 -3.69 2.08
N ASN A 34 -12.63 -2.96 2.80
CA ASN A 34 -13.79 -2.32 2.18
C ASN A 34 -13.41 -1.11 1.31
N ASP A 35 -12.17 -0.66 1.40
CA ASP A 35 -11.60 0.49 0.73
C ASP A 35 -10.08 0.30 0.62
N VAL A 36 -9.36 1.31 0.13
CA VAL A 36 -7.90 1.29 -0.02
C VAL A 36 -7.17 0.88 1.25
N ALA A 37 -5.99 0.30 1.08
CA ALA A 37 -5.10 -0.01 2.19
C ALA A 37 -4.65 1.28 2.91
N SER A 38 -5.20 1.55 4.09
CA SER A 38 -4.95 2.80 4.84
C SER A 38 -3.47 2.99 5.23
N ASN A 39 -2.70 1.90 5.30
CA ASN A 39 -1.29 1.93 5.63
C ASN A 39 -0.37 2.18 4.42
N LEU A 40 -0.85 2.06 3.18
CA LEU A 40 -0.03 2.12 1.97
C LEU A 40 0.82 3.40 1.91
N LYS A 41 0.23 4.55 2.22
CA LYS A 41 0.87 5.87 2.11
C LYS A 41 2.12 5.99 2.99
N TRP A 42 2.03 5.55 4.24
CA TRP A 42 3.19 5.60 5.13
C TRP A 42 4.17 4.44 4.88
N VAL A 43 3.70 3.27 4.41
CA VAL A 43 4.59 2.16 4.01
C VAL A 43 5.48 2.62 2.86
N MET A 44 4.91 3.19 1.80
CA MET A 44 5.66 3.72 0.66
C MET A 44 6.54 4.93 1.00
N SER A 45 6.30 5.58 2.14
CA SER A 45 7.17 6.66 2.65
C SER A 45 8.31 6.13 3.54
N SER A 46 8.34 4.84 3.82
CA SER A 46 9.31 4.18 4.70
C SER A 46 10.36 3.42 3.90
N ASN A 47 11.38 2.91 4.60
CA ASN A 47 12.36 2.00 4.01
C ASN A 47 11.91 0.52 4.03
N SER A 48 10.63 0.27 4.25
CA SER A 48 10.04 -1.06 4.14
C SER A 48 9.47 -1.27 2.75
N LEU A 49 9.62 -2.48 2.23
CA LEU A 49 9.08 -2.86 0.93
C LEU A 49 7.57 -3.11 1.05
N ALA A 50 6.78 -2.36 0.29
CA ALA A 50 5.34 -2.56 0.24
C ALA A 50 5.00 -3.84 -0.55
N VAL A 51 4.21 -4.72 0.06
CA VAL A 51 3.70 -5.96 -0.56
C VAL A 51 2.18 -5.88 -0.60
N MET A 52 1.59 -5.95 -1.77
CA MET A 52 0.14 -5.81 -1.92
C MET A 52 -0.38 -6.48 -3.19
N THR A 53 -1.66 -6.73 -3.24
CA THR A 53 -2.36 -7.06 -4.48
C THR A 53 -2.50 -5.81 -5.34
N ARG A 54 -2.84 -5.98 -6.63
CA ARG A 54 -3.13 -4.84 -7.49
C ARG A 54 -4.26 -4.01 -6.88
N PRO A 55 -4.10 -2.68 -6.75
CA PRO A 55 -5.14 -1.81 -6.23
C PRO A 55 -6.43 -1.89 -7.05
N THR A 56 -7.56 -1.99 -6.37
CA THR A 56 -8.90 -1.96 -6.95
C THR A 56 -9.68 -0.71 -6.60
N CYS A 57 -9.31 -0.07 -5.49
CA CYS A 57 -9.86 1.20 -5.03
C CYS A 57 -8.88 2.35 -5.29
N GLU A 58 -9.40 3.56 -5.44
CA GLU A 58 -8.57 4.74 -5.71
C GLU A 58 -8.97 5.93 -4.83
N THR A 59 -7.95 6.63 -4.33
CA THR A 59 -8.11 7.87 -3.55
C THR A 59 -7.30 9.00 -4.18
N TRP A 60 -7.18 10.13 -3.43
CA TRP A 60 -6.28 11.22 -3.79
C TRP A 60 -4.82 10.78 -4.00
N PHE A 61 -4.44 9.62 -3.51
CA PHE A 61 -3.11 9.05 -3.68
C PHE A 61 -2.90 8.40 -5.05
N MET A 62 -3.97 8.31 -5.88
CA MET A 62 -3.95 7.80 -7.25
C MET A 62 -3.38 6.37 -7.34
N GLU A 63 -3.87 5.46 -6.50
CA GLU A 63 -3.39 4.09 -6.39
C GLU A 63 -3.38 3.35 -7.73
N GLY A 64 -4.32 3.68 -8.63
CA GLY A 64 -4.40 3.12 -9.99
C GLY A 64 -3.21 3.45 -10.90
N THR A 65 -2.37 4.42 -10.53
CA THR A 65 -1.14 4.77 -11.28
C THR A 65 0.10 4.04 -10.77
N LEU A 66 -0.01 3.29 -9.68
CA LEU A 66 1.08 2.49 -9.14
C LEU A 66 1.41 1.32 -10.08
N VAL A 67 2.69 1.08 -10.29
CA VAL A 67 3.20 0.03 -11.18
C VAL A 67 3.85 -1.08 -10.35
N ALA A 68 3.34 -2.29 -10.51
CA ALA A 68 3.89 -3.49 -9.88
C ALA A 68 5.34 -3.75 -10.31
N GLY A 69 6.19 -4.16 -9.40
CA GLY A 69 7.62 -4.38 -9.62
C GLY A 69 8.44 -3.09 -9.75
N TYR A 70 7.76 -1.92 -9.71
CA TYR A 70 8.40 -0.60 -9.78
C TYR A 70 8.15 0.23 -8.52
N HIS A 71 6.89 0.28 -8.04
CA HIS A 71 6.52 1.03 -6.84
C HIS A 71 6.22 0.12 -5.64
N TYR A 72 5.88 -1.12 -5.88
CA TYR A 72 5.54 -2.12 -4.87
C TYR A 72 5.73 -3.54 -5.41
N VAL A 73 5.74 -4.51 -4.52
CA VAL A 73 5.76 -5.94 -4.88
C VAL A 73 4.34 -6.45 -4.96
N GLU A 74 3.96 -6.93 -6.16
CA GLU A 74 2.63 -7.46 -6.39
C GLU A 74 2.51 -8.91 -5.95
N VAL A 75 1.49 -9.19 -5.17
CA VAL A 75 0.98 -10.54 -4.97
C VAL A 75 -0.16 -10.75 -5.96
N LYS A 76 0.07 -11.60 -6.96
CA LYS A 76 -0.84 -11.77 -8.11
C LYS A 76 -2.12 -12.55 -7.80
N GLU A 77 -2.17 -13.24 -6.68
CA GLU A 77 -3.31 -14.08 -6.32
C GLU A 77 -4.13 -13.43 -5.20
N ASP A 78 -5.44 -13.53 -5.31
CA ASP A 78 -6.34 -13.21 -4.22
C ASP A 78 -6.20 -14.29 -3.14
N PHE A 79 -5.90 -13.88 -1.93
CA PHE A 79 -5.71 -14.79 -0.80
C PHE A 79 -7.02 -15.36 -0.25
N SER A 80 -8.18 -14.79 -0.62
CA SER A 80 -9.47 -15.16 -0.06
C SER A 80 -9.84 -16.64 -0.30
N ASP A 81 -9.44 -17.17 -1.46
CA ASP A 81 -9.78 -18.52 -1.89
C ASP A 81 -8.60 -19.51 -1.86
N LEU A 82 -7.41 -19.05 -1.40
CA LEU A 82 -6.23 -19.90 -1.36
C LEU A 82 -6.18 -20.75 -0.08
N PRO A 83 -5.81 -22.04 -0.20
CA PRO A 83 -5.42 -22.82 0.97
C PRO A 83 -4.26 -22.10 1.70
N GLU A 84 -4.33 -22.07 3.04
CA GLU A 84 -3.34 -21.40 3.88
C GLU A 84 -1.90 -21.76 3.53
N THR A 85 -1.62 -23.04 3.28
CA THR A 85 -0.29 -23.54 2.90
C THR A 85 0.21 -22.95 1.59
N LYS A 86 -0.68 -22.76 0.60
CA LYS A 86 -0.31 -22.16 -0.69
C LYS A 86 0.00 -20.69 -0.54
N ALA A 87 -0.82 -19.95 0.22
CA ALA A 87 -0.59 -18.53 0.50
C ALA A 87 0.73 -18.31 1.25
N GLN A 88 1.03 -19.14 2.25
CA GLN A 88 2.27 -19.08 3.01
C GLN A 88 3.50 -19.36 2.12
N ASN A 89 3.43 -20.34 1.23
CA ASN A 89 4.54 -20.67 0.33
C ASN A 89 4.78 -19.51 -0.66
N LEU A 90 3.73 -18.96 -1.24
CA LEU A 90 3.84 -17.82 -2.16
C LEU A 90 4.52 -16.60 -1.51
N LEU A 91 4.10 -16.25 -0.29
CA LEU A 91 4.72 -15.16 0.46
C LEU A 91 6.17 -15.47 0.83
N ARG A 92 6.47 -16.73 1.20
CA ARG A 92 7.83 -17.15 1.53
C ARG A 92 8.75 -17.01 0.33
N GLU A 93 8.37 -17.55 -0.83
CA GLU A 93 9.15 -17.44 -2.08
C GLU A 93 9.42 -15.98 -2.46
N LEU A 94 8.41 -15.12 -2.31
CA LEU A 94 8.53 -13.70 -2.56
C LEU A 94 9.54 -13.04 -1.59
N TYR A 95 9.45 -13.33 -0.30
CA TYR A 95 10.36 -12.76 0.71
C TYR A 95 11.79 -13.27 0.52
N GLU A 96 11.98 -14.57 0.28
CA GLU A 96 13.29 -15.17 0.01
C GLU A 96 13.93 -14.50 -1.21
N TYR A 97 13.19 -14.31 -2.29
CA TYR A 97 13.67 -13.63 -3.48
C TYR A 97 14.22 -12.23 -3.19
N TYR A 98 13.46 -11.37 -2.48
CA TYR A 98 13.90 -10.01 -2.19
C TYR A 98 14.94 -9.92 -1.06
N ILE A 99 15.10 -10.95 -0.25
CA ILE A 99 16.22 -11.06 0.70
C ILE A 99 17.52 -11.39 -0.05
N GLU A 100 17.44 -12.22 -1.08
CA GLU A 100 18.59 -12.58 -1.93
C GLU A 100 18.94 -11.47 -2.95
N HIS A 101 17.99 -10.60 -3.30
CA HIS A 101 18.16 -9.51 -4.26
C HIS A 101 17.85 -8.15 -3.60
N PRO A 102 18.62 -7.72 -2.61
CA PRO A 102 18.35 -6.50 -1.86
C PRO A 102 18.39 -5.24 -2.74
N GLU A 103 19.20 -5.22 -3.78
CA GLU A 103 19.28 -4.11 -4.74
C GLU A 103 17.94 -3.85 -5.46
N GLN A 104 17.20 -4.91 -5.79
CA GLN A 104 15.88 -4.77 -6.41
C GLN A 104 14.84 -4.25 -5.42
N ALA A 105 14.92 -4.70 -4.16
CA ALA A 105 14.07 -4.19 -3.10
C ALA A 105 14.31 -2.69 -2.86
N GLU A 106 15.58 -2.28 -2.81
CA GLU A 106 15.97 -0.87 -2.63
C GLU A 106 15.53 0.01 -3.81
N ASP A 107 15.61 -0.50 -5.03
CA ASP A 107 15.14 0.21 -6.22
C ASP A 107 13.63 0.46 -6.16
N ILE A 108 12.83 -0.55 -5.78
CA ILE A 108 11.39 -0.39 -5.62
C ILE A 108 11.07 0.62 -4.51
N ILE A 109 11.77 0.56 -3.38
CA ILE A 109 11.60 1.52 -2.28
C ILE A 109 11.95 2.94 -2.75
N ARG A 110 13.01 3.11 -3.50
CA ARG A 110 13.40 4.42 -4.06
C ARG A 110 12.31 4.98 -4.98
N HIS A 111 11.75 4.17 -5.87
CA HIS A 111 10.65 4.58 -6.75
C HIS A 111 9.36 4.88 -5.96
N ALA A 112 9.09 4.12 -4.89
CA ALA A 112 8.00 4.42 -3.99
C ALA A 112 8.17 5.80 -3.32
N HIS A 113 9.39 6.13 -2.86
CA HIS A 113 9.70 7.45 -2.31
C HIS A 113 9.54 8.57 -3.35
N GLU A 114 9.98 8.35 -4.58
CA GLU A 114 9.80 9.32 -5.68
C GLU A 114 8.31 9.56 -5.94
N TYR A 115 7.51 8.49 -5.96
CA TYR A 115 6.07 8.58 -6.12
C TYR A 115 5.42 9.39 -4.99
N VAL A 116 5.75 9.11 -3.73
CA VAL A 116 5.20 9.81 -2.57
C VAL A 116 5.57 11.28 -2.54
N ARG A 117 6.79 11.62 -2.98
CA ARG A 117 7.32 12.99 -2.95
C ARG A 117 6.42 13.99 -3.68
N GLN A 118 5.73 13.57 -4.74
CA GLN A 118 4.82 14.46 -5.48
C GLN A 118 3.69 15.03 -4.62
N PHE A 119 3.24 14.29 -3.59
CA PHE A 119 2.17 14.71 -2.68
C PHE A 119 2.66 15.59 -1.52
N GLN A 120 3.97 15.82 -1.42
CA GLN A 120 4.58 16.69 -0.41
C GLN A 120 4.72 18.13 -0.92
N ASP A 121 4.51 18.37 -2.20
CA ASP A 121 4.50 19.69 -2.81
C ASP A 121 3.17 20.41 -2.49
N LYS A 122 3.21 21.30 -1.48
CA LYS A 122 2.03 22.02 -0.99
C LYS A 122 1.43 22.95 -2.03
N GLU A 123 2.24 23.56 -2.90
CA GLU A 123 1.75 24.47 -3.93
C GLU A 123 0.99 23.69 -5.00
N ARG A 124 1.54 22.57 -5.44
CA ARG A 124 0.86 21.65 -6.36
C ARG A 124 -0.45 21.12 -5.78
N GLU A 125 -0.44 20.65 -4.54
CA GLU A 125 -1.64 20.10 -3.88
C GLU A 125 -2.73 21.19 -3.66
N ASN A 126 -2.34 22.40 -3.32
CA ASN A 126 -3.26 23.52 -3.25
C ASN A 126 -3.89 23.87 -4.61
N LEU A 127 -3.09 23.86 -5.67
CA LEU A 127 -3.58 24.11 -7.03
C LEU A 127 -4.57 23.02 -7.46
N ILE A 128 -4.25 21.75 -7.22
CA ILE A 128 -5.17 20.63 -7.51
C ILE A 128 -6.47 20.81 -6.75
N SER A 129 -6.41 21.14 -5.47
CA SER A 129 -7.61 21.37 -4.63
C SER A 129 -8.49 22.50 -5.19
N LEU A 130 -7.88 23.61 -5.62
CA LEU A 130 -8.60 24.72 -6.24
C LEU A 130 -9.24 24.31 -7.57
N MET A 131 -8.53 23.53 -8.40
CA MET A 131 -9.08 23.02 -9.67
C MET A 131 -10.26 22.08 -9.45
N VAL A 132 -10.20 21.22 -8.42
CA VAL A 132 -11.32 20.34 -8.05
C VAL A 132 -12.51 21.13 -7.59
N LEU A 133 -12.33 22.16 -6.76
CA LEU A 133 -13.40 23.05 -6.32
C LEU A 133 -14.03 23.83 -7.49
N ASP A 134 -13.22 24.39 -8.38
CA ASP A 134 -13.70 25.10 -9.56
C ASP A 134 -14.54 24.17 -10.44
N LYS A 135 -14.03 22.94 -10.70
CA LYS A 135 -14.78 21.93 -11.44
C LYS A 135 -16.10 21.56 -10.77
N TYR A 136 -16.09 21.39 -9.45
CA TYR A 136 -17.29 21.08 -8.68
C TYR A 136 -18.35 22.19 -8.83
N PHE A 137 -17.98 23.46 -8.63
CA PHE A 137 -18.91 24.58 -8.76
C PHE A 137 -19.47 24.71 -10.16
N ARG A 138 -18.66 24.56 -11.20
CA ARG A 138 -19.15 24.59 -12.58
C ARG A 138 -20.15 23.46 -12.87
N LEU A 139 -19.89 22.24 -12.39
CA LEU A 139 -20.76 21.09 -12.67
C LEU A 139 -22.03 21.09 -11.81
N SER A 140 -21.98 21.62 -10.59
CA SER A 140 -23.12 21.70 -9.68
C SER A 140 -24.02 22.93 -9.92
N GLY A 141 -23.62 23.87 -10.79
CA GLY A 141 -24.33 25.12 -11.03
C GLY A 141 -24.32 26.10 -9.84
N GLN A 142 -23.44 25.89 -8.86
CA GLN A 142 -23.20 26.77 -7.74
C GLN A 142 -22.16 27.82 -8.16
N GLN A 143 -22.53 29.09 -8.09
CA GLN A 143 -21.63 30.22 -8.31
C GLN A 143 -21.26 30.89 -6.99
#